data_89fb95ef026098013a31e03984e0d232
#
_entry.id   89fb95ef026098013a31e03984e0d232
#
_cell.length_a   1.000
_cell.length_b   1.000
_cell.length_c   1.000
_cell.angle_alpha   90.00
_cell.angle_beta   90.00
_cell.angle_gamma   90.00
#
_symmetry.space_group_name_H-M   'P 1'
#
loop_
_entity.id
_entity.type
_entity.pdbx_description
1 polymer ?
#
loop_
_entity_poly.entity_id
_entity_poly.type
_entity_poly.pdbx_seq_one_letter_code
_entity_poly.pdbx_strand_id
1 'polypeptide(L)'
;VMDGLLKFSRHVLQTGEVDGNKLHVDVLDTKFISKLCHLYPKFCKAHVPQDFQFPTSLVDAIAGVGDFDRLQLFTDVDYFYLPFNFDKKKHWVALCIDLNCAKIMVLDCNIHLRIDASLKTALEPLSRMLPILFRHSALNPTMTQLLPTPYSVERSLCIQQVIDHVDAGLMTIFLIHAHVVGGMDDCLEFSPDCIETQTKKLVSAFILAGVP
;
A
#
# COMPACT_ATOMS: atom_id res chain seq x y z
N VAL A 1 8.00 14.91 -2.75
CA VAL A 1 7.51 14.50 -4.09
C VAL A 1 6.65 13.25 -3.99
N MET A 2 7.16 12.13 -3.44
CA MET A 2 6.40 10.87 -3.35
C MET A 2 5.02 11.05 -2.69
N ASP A 3 4.94 11.64 -1.50
CA ASP A 3 3.67 11.83 -0.80
C ASP A 3 2.67 12.73 -1.56
N GLY A 4 3.15 13.68 -2.36
CA GLY A 4 2.29 14.48 -3.24
C GLY A 4 1.69 13.65 -4.38
N LEU A 5 2.50 12.82 -5.02
CA LEU A 5 2.04 11.88 -6.05
C LEU A 5 1.05 10.86 -5.47
N LEU A 6 1.29 10.38 -4.26
CA LEU A 6 0.39 9.45 -3.58
C LEU A 6 -0.97 10.08 -3.26
N LYS A 7 -1.00 11.33 -2.79
CA LYS A 7 -2.26 12.05 -2.55
C LYS A 7 -3.07 12.18 -3.86
N PHE A 8 -2.40 12.54 -4.94
CA PHE A 8 -3.03 12.62 -6.24
C PHE A 8 -3.53 11.25 -6.71
N SER A 9 -2.69 10.21 -6.62
CA SER A 9 -3.06 8.83 -6.96
C SER A 9 -4.27 8.38 -6.15
N ARG A 10 -4.28 8.62 -4.84
CA ARG A 10 -5.40 8.30 -3.96
C ARG A 10 -6.69 8.97 -4.45
N HIS A 11 -6.64 10.28 -4.75
CA HIS A 11 -7.79 11.00 -5.28
C HIS A 11 -8.31 10.41 -6.58
N VAL A 12 -7.42 10.15 -7.54
CA VAL A 12 -7.78 9.56 -8.85
C VAL A 12 -8.41 8.17 -8.67
N LEU A 13 -7.83 7.32 -7.82
CA LEU A 13 -8.31 5.96 -7.63
C LEU A 13 -9.63 5.91 -6.84
N GLN A 14 -9.84 6.80 -5.89
CA GLN A 14 -11.10 6.87 -5.12
C GLN A 14 -12.27 7.45 -5.92
N THR A 15 -11.98 8.32 -6.90
CA THR A 15 -13.01 8.93 -7.77
C THR A 15 -13.16 8.19 -9.10
N GLY A 16 -12.24 7.25 -9.40
CA GLY A 16 -12.24 6.48 -10.63
C GLY A 16 -13.22 5.31 -10.61
N GLU A 17 -13.61 4.90 -11.81
CA GLU A 17 -14.41 3.71 -12.06
C GLU A 17 -13.69 2.86 -13.11
N VAL A 18 -13.76 1.55 -12.96
CA VAL A 18 -13.31 0.60 -13.98
C VAL A 18 -14.53 -0.22 -14.41
N ASP A 19 -14.82 -0.22 -15.69
CA ASP A 19 -15.99 -0.88 -16.28
C ASP A 19 -17.33 -0.50 -15.61
N GLY A 20 -17.45 0.77 -15.17
CA GLY A 20 -18.64 1.29 -14.49
C GLY A 20 -18.77 0.87 -13.01
N ASN A 21 -17.75 0.23 -12.46
CA ASN A 21 -17.70 -0.15 -11.05
C ASN A 21 -16.75 0.76 -10.27
N LYS A 22 -17.20 1.19 -9.09
CA LYS A 22 -16.35 1.93 -8.15
C LYS A 22 -15.20 1.04 -7.69
N LEU A 23 -14.02 1.62 -7.61
CA LEU A 23 -12.84 0.92 -7.09
C LEU A 23 -12.90 0.83 -5.56
N HIS A 24 -12.77 -0.40 -5.04
CA HIS A 24 -12.75 -0.66 -3.61
C HIS A 24 -11.31 -0.64 -3.07
N VAL A 25 -10.65 0.51 -3.21
CA VAL A 25 -9.23 0.64 -2.87
C VAL A 25 -8.97 1.93 -2.09
N ASP A 26 -7.92 1.91 -1.26
CA ASP A 26 -7.35 3.12 -0.69
C ASP A 26 -5.81 3.07 -0.71
N VAL A 27 -5.18 4.25 -0.73
CA VAL A 27 -3.72 4.41 -0.78
C VAL A 27 -3.25 5.14 0.47
N LEU A 28 -2.36 4.51 1.21
CA LEU A 28 -1.77 5.07 2.42
C LEU A 28 -0.39 5.66 2.13
N ASP A 29 -0.02 6.72 2.84
CA ASP A 29 1.22 7.45 2.62
C ASP A 29 2.44 6.81 3.32
N THR A 30 3.63 7.30 2.99
CA THR A 30 4.88 6.83 3.60
C THR A 30 4.97 7.15 5.08
N LYS A 31 4.27 8.20 5.55
CA LYS A 31 4.25 8.60 6.96
C LYS A 31 3.48 7.59 7.81
N PHE A 32 2.39 7.04 7.25
CA PHE A 32 1.64 5.97 7.90
C PHE A 32 2.54 4.77 8.20
N ILE A 33 3.27 4.29 7.17
CA ILE A 33 4.20 3.16 7.30
C ILE A 33 5.27 3.44 8.34
N SER A 34 5.90 4.61 8.26
CA SER A 34 6.96 5.01 9.18
C SER A 34 6.47 5.02 10.63
N LYS A 35 5.28 5.60 10.89
CA LYS A 35 4.68 5.60 12.22
C LYS A 35 4.38 4.18 12.72
N LEU A 36 3.82 3.33 11.85
CA LEU A 36 3.48 1.96 12.21
C LEU A 36 4.74 1.15 12.55
N CYS A 37 5.76 1.18 11.68
CA CYS A 37 7.01 0.48 11.91
C CYS A 37 7.76 0.96 13.18
N HIS A 38 7.67 2.26 13.49
CA HIS A 38 8.27 2.83 14.71
C HIS A 38 7.64 2.26 16.00
N LEU A 39 6.39 1.86 15.95
CA LEU A 39 5.70 1.25 17.09
C LEU A 39 6.07 -0.23 17.31
N TYR A 40 6.67 -0.90 16.31
CA TYR A 40 6.89 -2.34 16.35
C TYR A 40 7.69 -2.83 17.58
N PRO A 41 8.77 -2.16 18.03
CA PRO A 41 9.48 -2.58 19.25
C PRO A 41 8.61 -2.53 20.51
N LYS A 42 7.66 -1.57 20.58
CA LYS A 42 6.68 -1.48 21.68
C LYS A 42 5.61 -2.55 21.55
N PHE A 43 5.14 -2.81 20.33
CA PHE A 43 4.20 -3.87 20.04
C PHE A 43 4.73 -5.26 20.43
N CYS A 44 5.99 -5.56 20.12
CA CYS A 44 6.63 -6.83 20.48
C CYS A 44 6.74 -7.04 22.00
N LYS A 45 6.69 -5.97 22.79
CA LYS A 45 6.72 -6.02 24.27
C LYS A 45 5.32 -6.09 24.89
N ALA A 46 4.26 -5.97 24.08
CA ALA A 46 2.90 -6.05 24.58
C ALA A 46 2.58 -7.45 25.10
N HIS A 47 2.01 -7.54 26.29
CA HIS A 47 1.67 -8.82 26.91
C HIS A 47 0.60 -9.58 26.12
N VAL A 48 -0.38 -8.85 25.59
CA VAL A 48 -1.42 -9.32 24.68
C VAL A 48 -1.38 -8.46 23.44
N PRO A 49 -0.77 -8.90 22.32
CA PRO A 49 -0.68 -8.10 21.10
C PRO A 49 -2.02 -7.66 20.53
N GLN A 50 -3.07 -8.44 20.72
CA GLN A 50 -4.43 -8.13 20.25
C GLN A 50 -5.02 -6.88 20.91
N ASP A 51 -4.60 -6.58 22.16
CA ASP A 51 -5.06 -5.43 22.92
C ASP A 51 -4.14 -4.21 22.77
N PHE A 52 -3.17 -4.28 21.86
CA PHE A 52 -2.22 -3.19 21.65
C PHE A 52 -2.93 -1.91 21.20
N GLN A 53 -2.76 -0.85 21.97
CA GLN A 53 -3.37 0.44 21.67
C GLN A 53 -2.55 1.22 20.64
N PHE A 54 -3.13 1.36 19.45
CA PHE A 54 -2.56 2.20 18.41
C PHE A 54 -2.89 3.68 18.64
N PRO A 55 -2.00 4.60 18.22
CA PRO A 55 -2.34 6.02 18.17
C PRO A 55 -3.57 6.27 17.30
N THR A 56 -4.46 7.15 17.77
CA THR A 56 -5.69 7.51 17.05
C THR A 56 -5.41 7.91 15.61
N SER A 57 -4.31 8.62 15.35
CA SER A 57 -3.92 9.02 13.99
C SER A 57 -3.66 7.87 13.01
N LEU A 58 -3.34 6.65 13.49
CA LEU A 58 -3.23 5.47 12.63
C LEU A 58 -4.60 4.81 12.42
N VAL A 59 -5.41 4.77 13.47
CA VAL A 59 -6.78 4.26 13.39
C VAL A 59 -7.61 5.13 12.44
N ASP A 60 -7.53 6.45 12.58
CA ASP A 60 -8.24 7.42 11.73
C ASP A 60 -7.79 7.34 10.27
N ALA A 61 -6.49 7.14 10.03
CA ALA A 61 -5.97 6.99 8.66
C ALA A 61 -6.58 5.78 7.95
N ILE A 62 -6.76 4.64 8.65
CA ILE A 62 -7.41 3.46 8.10
C ILE A 62 -8.92 3.67 7.93
N ALA A 63 -9.55 4.38 8.87
CA ALA A 63 -10.98 4.66 8.83
C ALA A 63 -11.34 5.81 7.86
N GLY A 64 -10.36 6.44 7.21
CA GLY A 64 -10.59 7.57 6.28
C GLY A 64 -11.09 8.83 6.98
N VAL A 65 -10.89 8.98 8.29
CA VAL A 65 -11.37 10.14 9.05
C VAL A 65 -10.58 11.39 8.68
N GLY A 66 -11.25 12.41 8.21
CA GLY A 66 -10.68 13.75 7.96
C GLY A 66 -10.50 14.13 6.50
N ASP A 67 -10.50 13.18 5.56
CA ASP A 67 -10.30 13.49 4.14
C ASP A 67 -11.59 13.39 3.30
N PHE A 68 -12.52 12.46 3.64
CA PHE A 68 -13.80 12.22 2.93
C PHE A 68 -14.79 11.48 3.84
N ASP A 69 -15.90 11.01 3.26
CA ASP A 69 -16.83 10.11 3.93
C ASP A 69 -16.08 8.88 4.46
N ARG A 70 -16.39 8.53 5.71
CA ARG A 70 -15.69 7.48 6.44
C ARG A 70 -15.77 6.15 5.68
N LEU A 71 -14.61 5.65 5.23
CA LEU A 71 -14.52 4.37 4.54
C LEU A 71 -14.84 3.21 5.49
N GLN A 72 -15.65 2.29 5.03
CA GLN A 72 -15.96 1.05 5.76
C GLN A 72 -15.06 -0.07 5.21
N LEU A 73 -14.21 -0.61 6.07
CA LEU A 73 -13.39 -1.77 5.73
C LEU A 73 -14.30 -2.94 5.32
N PHE A 74 -13.90 -3.68 4.29
CA PHE A 74 -14.62 -4.81 3.71
C PHE A 74 -15.97 -4.48 3.04
N THR A 75 -16.32 -3.20 2.95
CA THR A 75 -17.49 -2.73 2.21
C THR A 75 -17.06 -1.75 1.12
N ASP A 76 -16.27 -0.75 1.49
CA ASP A 76 -15.79 0.28 0.56
C ASP A 76 -14.33 0.05 0.15
N VAL A 77 -13.58 -0.78 0.91
CA VAL A 77 -12.16 -1.06 0.69
C VAL A 77 -11.88 -2.55 0.82
N ASP A 78 -11.42 -3.15 -0.26
CA ASP A 78 -10.91 -4.52 -0.32
C ASP A 78 -9.38 -4.57 -0.32
N TYR A 79 -8.74 -3.51 -0.84
CA TYR A 79 -7.30 -3.41 -0.96
C TYR A 79 -6.77 -2.09 -0.43
N PHE A 80 -5.71 -2.15 0.39
CA PHE A 80 -4.87 -0.99 0.67
C PHE A 80 -3.56 -1.08 -0.10
N TYR A 81 -3.14 0.05 -0.66
CA TYR A 81 -1.84 0.17 -1.31
C TYR A 81 -0.93 1.07 -0.52
N LEU A 82 0.34 0.67 -0.43
CA LEU A 82 1.38 1.42 0.28
C LEU A 82 2.69 1.35 -0.51
N PRO A 83 3.34 2.48 -0.77
CA PRO A 83 4.73 2.47 -1.21
C PRO A 83 5.63 2.21 -0.01
N PHE A 84 6.50 1.23 -0.11
CA PHE A 84 7.46 0.91 0.94
C PHE A 84 8.89 1.14 0.46
N ASN A 85 9.68 1.85 1.26
CA ASN A 85 11.08 2.10 0.98
C ASN A 85 11.98 1.39 1.98
N PHE A 86 12.90 0.61 1.47
CA PHE A 86 13.97 0.02 2.26
C PHE A 86 15.15 0.99 2.32
N ASP A 87 15.14 1.93 3.26
CA ASP A 87 16.00 3.12 3.39
C ASP A 87 17.46 2.98 2.97
N LYS A 88 18.11 1.87 3.34
CA LYS A 88 19.55 1.70 3.13
C LYS A 88 19.95 1.47 1.68
N LYS A 89 19.00 1.13 0.79
CA LYS A 89 19.29 0.77 -0.61
C LYS A 89 18.49 1.58 -1.62
N LYS A 90 17.71 2.57 -1.17
CA LYS A 90 16.74 3.31 -2.01
C LYS A 90 15.83 2.35 -2.81
N HIS A 91 15.51 1.21 -2.21
CA HIS A 91 14.71 0.16 -2.83
C HIS A 91 13.24 0.42 -2.52
N TRP A 92 12.49 0.87 -3.52
CA TRP A 92 11.06 1.07 -3.45
C TRP A 92 10.30 -0.14 -3.97
N VAL A 93 9.20 -0.49 -3.28
CA VAL A 93 8.26 -1.52 -3.69
C VAL A 93 6.83 -1.03 -3.45
N ALA A 94 5.88 -1.48 -4.25
CA ALA A 94 4.48 -1.32 -3.92
C ALA A 94 4.01 -2.52 -3.09
N LEU A 95 3.27 -2.24 -2.02
CA LEU A 95 2.59 -3.26 -1.24
C LEU A 95 1.10 -3.19 -1.54
N CYS A 96 0.52 -4.31 -1.90
CA CYS A 96 -0.91 -4.51 -2.01
C CYS A 96 -1.37 -5.36 -0.82
N ILE A 97 -2.18 -4.78 0.06
CA ILE A 97 -2.75 -5.44 1.23
C ILE A 97 -4.14 -5.92 0.86
N ASP A 98 -4.28 -7.20 0.60
CA ASP A 98 -5.56 -7.85 0.31
C ASP A 98 -6.25 -8.20 1.64
N LEU A 99 -7.37 -7.52 1.92
CA LEU A 99 -8.12 -7.72 3.16
C LEU A 99 -8.88 -9.05 3.15
N ASN A 100 -9.35 -9.49 1.98
CA ASN A 100 -10.13 -10.70 1.85
C ASN A 100 -9.27 -11.95 1.97
N CYS A 101 -8.06 -11.91 1.41
CA CYS A 101 -7.10 -13.01 1.46
C CYS A 101 -6.14 -12.95 2.66
N ALA A 102 -6.17 -11.87 3.46
CA ALA A 102 -5.24 -11.63 4.56
C ALA A 102 -3.76 -11.72 4.12
N LYS A 103 -3.45 -11.07 3.02
CA LYS A 103 -2.17 -11.18 2.32
C LYS A 103 -1.57 -9.80 2.05
N ILE A 104 -0.23 -9.73 2.12
CA ILE A 104 0.58 -8.62 1.65
C ILE A 104 1.31 -9.09 0.39
N MET A 105 0.88 -8.62 -0.76
CA MET A 105 1.56 -8.85 -2.03
C MET A 105 2.58 -7.74 -2.26
N VAL A 106 3.81 -8.13 -2.59
CA VAL A 106 4.93 -7.21 -2.85
C VAL A 106 5.17 -7.14 -4.35
N LEU A 107 4.86 -5.98 -4.93
CA LEU A 107 5.13 -5.67 -6.32
C LEU A 107 6.51 -5.01 -6.38
N ASP A 108 7.53 -5.79 -6.76
CA ASP A 108 8.92 -5.40 -6.69
C ASP A 108 9.57 -5.36 -8.08
N CYS A 109 9.90 -4.16 -8.52
CA CYS A 109 10.58 -3.92 -9.79
C CYS A 109 12.12 -4.01 -9.70
N ASN A 110 12.67 -4.45 -8.56
CA ASN A 110 14.12 -4.58 -8.37
C ASN A 110 14.49 -5.71 -7.38
N ILE A 111 14.15 -6.93 -7.78
CA ILE A 111 14.27 -8.13 -6.91
C ILE A 111 15.72 -8.43 -6.49
N HIS A 112 16.72 -7.96 -7.26
CA HIS A 112 18.13 -8.22 -6.98
C HIS A 112 18.66 -7.43 -5.78
N LEU A 113 17.98 -6.36 -5.37
CA LEU A 113 18.43 -5.54 -4.25
C LEU A 113 18.24 -6.24 -2.90
N ARG A 114 17.31 -7.20 -2.82
CA ARG A 114 17.00 -7.85 -1.54
C ARG A 114 16.46 -9.27 -1.74
N ILE A 115 16.99 -10.22 -0.99
CA ILE A 115 16.49 -11.60 -0.95
C ILE A 115 15.16 -11.66 -0.18
N ASP A 116 14.32 -12.64 -0.48
CA ASP A 116 12.98 -12.79 0.09
C ASP A 116 12.96 -12.89 1.63
N ALA A 117 13.91 -13.62 2.23
CA ALA A 117 14.01 -13.73 3.67
C ALA A 117 14.21 -12.35 4.34
N SER A 118 15.09 -11.51 3.78
CA SER A 118 15.34 -10.16 4.27
C SER A 118 14.14 -9.23 4.03
N LEU A 119 13.43 -9.41 2.92
CA LEU A 119 12.21 -8.67 2.62
C LEU A 119 11.10 -9.02 3.62
N LYS A 120 10.84 -10.31 3.85
CA LYS A 120 9.84 -10.78 4.83
C LYS A 120 10.15 -10.28 6.24
N THR A 121 11.43 -10.31 6.66
CA THR A 121 11.84 -9.75 7.95
C THR A 121 11.57 -8.26 8.05
N ALA A 122 11.83 -7.49 6.99
CA ALA A 122 11.58 -6.05 7.00
C ALA A 122 10.08 -5.70 6.99
N LEU A 123 9.24 -6.57 6.43
CA LEU A 123 7.78 -6.42 6.39
C LEU A 123 7.06 -7.07 7.58
N GLU A 124 7.78 -7.74 8.48
CA GLU A 124 7.20 -8.36 9.68
C GLU A 124 6.37 -7.38 10.53
N PRO A 125 6.78 -6.11 10.75
CA PRO A 125 5.96 -5.15 11.44
C PRO A 125 4.57 -4.98 10.80
N LEU A 126 4.50 -4.85 9.49
CA LEU A 126 3.23 -4.70 8.75
C LEU A 126 2.40 -5.98 8.84
N SER A 127 3.02 -7.13 8.56
CA SER A 127 2.36 -8.44 8.59
C SER A 127 1.68 -8.72 9.94
N ARG A 128 2.30 -8.33 11.06
CA ARG A 128 1.78 -8.60 12.41
C ARG A 128 0.84 -7.52 12.94
N MET A 129 1.09 -6.25 12.62
CA MET A 129 0.36 -5.14 13.21
C MET A 129 -0.86 -4.73 12.41
N LEU A 130 -0.84 -4.80 11.06
CA LEU A 130 -1.98 -4.38 10.23
C LEU A 130 -3.27 -5.14 10.54
N PRO A 131 -3.28 -6.48 10.68
CA PRO A 131 -4.52 -7.19 11.00
C PRO A 131 -5.15 -6.72 12.31
N ILE A 132 -4.34 -6.37 13.30
CA ILE A 132 -4.82 -5.90 14.61
C ILE A 132 -5.31 -4.45 14.49
N LEU A 133 -4.58 -3.60 13.77
CA LEU A 133 -4.99 -2.23 13.50
C LEU A 133 -6.32 -2.17 12.73
N PHE A 134 -6.50 -3.02 11.72
CA PHE A 134 -7.76 -3.12 10.98
C PHE A 134 -8.94 -3.52 11.89
N ARG A 135 -8.73 -4.45 12.84
CA ARG A 135 -9.76 -4.79 13.84
C ARG A 135 -10.16 -3.60 14.70
N HIS A 136 -9.20 -2.77 15.11
CA HIS A 136 -9.47 -1.57 15.92
C HIS A 136 -10.14 -0.45 15.11
N SER A 137 -9.96 -0.43 13.79
CA SER A 137 -10.50 0.60 12.89
C SER A 137 -11.88 0.22 12.33
N ALA A 138 -12.23 -1.06 12.34
CA ALA A 138 -13.45 -1.56 11.72
C ALA A 138 -14.69 -1.13 12.51
N LEU A 139 -15.71 -0.66 11.78
CA LEU A 139 -17.03 -0.37 12.34
C LEU A 139 -17.80 -1.66 12.69
N ASN A 140 -17.48 -2.76 12.00
CA ASN A 140 -18.07 -4.07 12.26
C ASN A 140 -16.99 -5.07 12.72
N PRO A 141 -16.81 -5.26 14.04
CA PRO A 141 -15.77 -6.14 14.58
C PRO A 141 -15.92 -7.61 14.16
N THR A 142 -17.11 -8.04 13.80
CA THR A 142 -17.39 -9.45 13.48
C THR A 142 -16.63 -9.89 12.22
N MET A 143 -16.55 -9.04 11.21
CA MET A 143 -15.85 -9.35 9.95
C MET A 143 -14.33 -9.46 10.14
N THR A 144 -13.78 -8.68 11.07
CA THR A 144 -12.32 -8.64 11.30
C THR A 144 -11.81 -9.69 12.28
N GLN A 145 -12.68 -10.31 13.07
CA GLN A 145 -12.29 -11.37 14.02
C GLN A 145 -11.79 -12.63 13.30
N LEU A 146 -12.23 -12.86 12.07
CA LEU A 146 -11.88 -14.03 11.26
C LEU A 146 -10.54 -13.88 10.53
N LEU A 147 -9.94 -12.68 10.54
CA LEU A 147 -8.67 -12.46 9.84
C LEU A 147 -7.52 -13.15 10.56
N PRO A 148 -6.76 -14.00 9.87
CA PRO A 148 -5.56 -14.62 10.45
C PRO A 148 -4.52 -13.55 10.79
N THR A 149 -3.71 -13.84 11.80
CA THR A 149 -2.53 -13.05 12.15
C THR A 149 -1.34 -13.97 12.34
N PRO A 150 -0.18 -13.66 11.77
CA PRO A 150 0.15 -12.53 10.86
C PRO A 150 -0.41 -12.74 9.45
N TYR A 151 -0.51 -11.64 8.67
CA TYR A 151 -0.78 -11.74 7.23
C TYR A 151 0.38 -12.43 6.51
N SER A 152 0.07 -13.23 5.49
CA SER A 152 1.11 -13.81 4.62
C SER A 152 1.79 -12.71 3.79
N VAL A 153 3.08 -12.89 3.51
CA VAL A 153 3.86 -11.97 2.65
C VAL A 153 4.34 -12.75 1.44
N GLU A 154 3.89 -12.33 0.26
CA GLU A 154 4.25 -12.93 -1.01
C GLU A 154 4.86 -11.88 -1.95
N ARG A 155 5.94 -12.21 -2.62
CA ARG A 155 6.61 -11.35 -3.59
C ARG A 155 6.35 -11.84 -4.99
N SER A 156 5.86 -10.94 -5.86
CA SER A 156 5.78 -11.23 -7.30
C SER A 156 7.18 -11.17 -7.91
N LEU A 157 7.57 -12.24 -8.59
CA LEU A 157 8.87 -12.35 -9.28
C LEU A 157 8.77 -12.06 -10.78
N CYS A 158 7.57 -11.91 -11.31
CA CYS A 158 7.32 -11.78 -12.75
C CYS A 158 7.27 -10.31 -13.23
N ILE A 159 7.32 -9.34 -12.32
CA ILE A 159 7.28 -7.90 -12.67
C ILE A 159 8.56 -7.52 -13.40
N GLN A 160 8.43 -6.70 -14.43
CA GLN A 160 9.57 -6.19 -15.18
C GLN A 160 10.50 -5.35 -14.30
N GLN A 161 11.80 -5.57 -14.45
CA GLN A 161 12.81 -5.00 -13.56
C GLN A 161 13.34 -3.68 -14.09
N VAL A 162 13.53 -2.69 -13.19
CA VAL A 162 14.20 -1.42 -13.49
C VAL A 162 15.62 -1.43 -12.92
N ILE A 163 16.56 -0.85 -13.67
CA ILE A 163 17.97 -0.78 -13.28
C ILE A 163 18.22 0.46 -12.42
N ASP A 164 17.60 1.59 -12.78
CA ASP A 164 17.80 2.86 -12.08
C ASP A 164 16.84 2.98 -10.87
N HIS A 165 17.41 3.34 -9.72
CA HIS A 165 16.60 3.53 -8.50
C HIS A 165 15.77 4.82 -8.51
N VAL A 166 16.05 5.78 -9.39
CA VAL A 166 15.19 6.96 -9.54
C VAL A 166 13.84 6.54 -10.10
N ASP A 167 13.89 5.61 -11.07
CA ASP A 167 12.68 5.07 -11.69
C ASP A 167 11.92 4.11 -10.78
N ALA A 168 12.58 3.46 -9.83
CA ALA A 168 11.92 2.52 -8.91
C ALA A 168 10.80 3.18 -8.08
N GLY A 169 10.96 4.43 -7.67
CA GLY A 169 9.91 5.17 -6.97
C GLY A 169 8.68 5.46 -7.85
N LEU A 170 8.92 5.87 -9.10
CA LEU A 170 7.87 6.10 -10.08
C LEU A 170 7.20 4.78 -10.49
N MET A 171 8.02 3.76 -10.76
CA MET A 171 7.53 2.42 -11.06
C MET A 171 6.59 1.88 -9.97
N THR A 172 6.91 2.14 -8.69
CA THR A 172 6.05 1.79 -7.56
C THR A 172 4.64 2.40 -7.70
N ILE A 173 4.54 3.68 -8.08
CA ILE A 173 3.25 4.35 -8.31
C ILE A 173 2.52 3.70 -9.49
N PHE A 174 3.21 3.47 -10.60
CA PHE A 174 2.58 2.87 -11.79
C PHE A 174 2.13 1.43 -11.54
N LEU A 175 2.88 0.64 -10.78
CA LEU A 175 2.47 -0.70 -10.38
C LEU A 175 1.22 -0.69 -9.50
N ILE A 176 1.05 0.31 -8.62
CA ILE A 176 -0.18 0.49 -7.86
C ILE A 176 -1.34 0.73 -8.84
N HIS A 177 -1.21 1.67 -9.77
CA HIS A 177 -2.27 1.96 -10.73
C HIS A 177 -2.59 0.76 -11.63
N ALA A 178 -1.59 0.08 -12.18
CA ALA A 178 -1.76 -1.10 -13.01
C ALA A 178 -2.52 -2.20 -12.24
N HIS A 179 -2.08 -2.49 -11.01
CA HIS A 179 -2.73 -3.52 -10.20
C HIS A 179 -4.19 -3.17 -9.84
N VAL A 180 -4.50 -1.89 -9.62
CA VAL A 180 -5.88 -1.46 -9.34
C VAL A 180 -6.79 -1.65 -10.56
N VAL A 181 -6.28 -1.40 -11.77
CA VAL A 181 -7.09 -1.41 -13.00
C VAL A 181 -7.24 -2.82 -13.56
N GLY A 182 -6.16 -3.57 -13.70
CA GLY A 182 -6.15 -4.88 -14.37
C GLY A 182 -5.48 -5.99 -13.56
N GLY A 183 -5.22 -5.75 -12.26
CA GLY A 183 -4.62 -6.77 -11.39
C GLY A 183 -3.17 -7.08 -11.76
N MET A 184 -2.77 -8.32 -11.52
CA MET A 184 -1.40 -8.77 -11.82
C MET A 184 -1.09 -8.75 -13.31
N ASP A 185 -2.07 -8.98 -14.18
CA ASP A 185 -1.84 -9.05 -15.63
C ASP A 185 -1.31 -7.70 -16.14
N ASP A 186 -1.94 -6.59 -15.77
CA ASP A 186 -1.48 -5.25 -16.13
C ASP A 186 -0.11 -4.92 -15.51
N CYS A 187 0.18 -5.42 -14.31
CA CYS A 187 1.52 -5.26 -13.71
C CYS A 187 2.61 -5.99 -14.49
N LEU A 188 2.31 -7.12 -15.10
CA LEU A 188 3.26 -7.92 -15.88
C LEU A 188 3.51 -7.29 -17.26
N GLU A 189 2.49 -6.64 -17.83
CA GLU A 189 2.59 -5.96 -19.12
C GLU A 189 3.24 -4.58 -19.03
N PHE A 190 3.30 -3.98 -17.84
CA PHE A 190 3.85 -2.64 -17.67
C PHE A 190 5.37 -2.63 -17.92
N SER A 191 5.78 -1.98 -19.02
CA SER A 191 7.20 -1.86 -19.40
C SER A 191 7.87 -0.64 -18.75
N PRO A 192 9.08 -0.80 -18.18
CA PRO A 192 9.89 0.32 -17.73
C PRO A 192 10.17 1.39 -18.82
N ASP A 193 10.19 1.01 -20.08
CA ASP A 193 10.40 1.93 -21.20
C ASP A 193 9.29 2.98 -21.32
N CYS A 194 8.12 2.71 -20.74
CA CYS A 194 7.01 3.64 -20.71
C CYS A 194 7.08 4.67 -19.56
N ILE A 195 8.00 4.52 -18.60
CA ILE A 195 8.05 5.34 -17.37
C ILE A 195 8.10 6.83 -17.69
N GLU A 196 8.98 7.25 -18.60
CA GLU A 196 9.12 8.67 -18.95
C GLU A 196 7.80 9.24 -19.51
N THR A 197 7.18 8.52 -20.43
CA THR A 197 5.91 8.94 -21.07
C THR A 197 4.77 8.97 -20.04
N GLN A 198 4.66 7.96 -19.21
CA GLN A 198 3.62 7.90 -18.17
C GLN A 198 3.86 8.96 -17.09
N THR A 199 5.11 9.24 -16.73
CA THR A 199 5.46 10.32 -15.79
C THR A 199 5.01 11.67 -16.32
N LYS A 200 5.26 11.98 -17.59
CA LYS A 200 4.79 13.23 -18.22
C LYS A 200 3.27 13.35 -18.12
N LYS A 201 2.53 12.28 -18.40
CA LYS A 201 1.06 12.26 -18.27
C LYS A 201 0.61 12.48 -16.82
N LEU A 202 1.22 11.77 -15.87
CA LEU A 202 0.91 11.87 -14.44
C LEU A 202 1.15 13.29 -13.91
N VAL A 203 2.31 13.88 -14.24
CA VAL A 203 2.66 15.27 -13.85
C VAL A 203 1.70 16.28 -14.48
N SER A 204 1.36 16.12 -15.77
CA SER A 204 0.39 16.99 -16.41
C SER A 204 -0.98 16.92 -15.77
N ALA A 205 -1.46 15.72 -15.44
CA ALA A 205 -2.72 15.51 -14.73
C ALA A 205 -2.69 16.10 -13.31
N PHE A 206 -1.57 15.95 -12.60
CA PHE A 206 -1.36 16.53 -11.27
C PHE A 206 -1.44 18.07 -11.29
N ILE A 207 -0.80 18.71 -12.28
CA ILE A 207 -0.83 20.18 -12.44
C ILE A 207 -2.25 20.65 -12.78
N LEU A 208 -2.94 19.95 -13.68
CA LEU A 208 -4.30 20.31 -14.12
C LEU A 208 -5.34 20.14 -13.00
N ALA A 209 -5.14 19.14 -12.13
CA ALA A 209 -6.04 18.89 -11.00
C ALA A 209 -5.91 19.94 -9.87
N GLY A 210 -4.89 20.80 -9.90
CA GLY A 210 -4.70 21.86 -8.91
C GLY A 210 -4.53 21.34 -7.47
N VAL A 211 -4.04 20.11 -7.30
CA VAL A 211 -3.82 19.52 -5.97
C VAL A 211 -2.69 20.28 -5.29
N PRO A 212 -2.94 20.94 -4.14
CA PRO A 212 -1.97 21.75 -3.43
C PRO A 212 -0.82 20.94 -2.77
#